data_81ade3e593a648d8806b5279387a5002
#
_entry.id   81ade3e593a648d8806b5279387a5002
#
_cell.length_a   1.000
_cell.length_b   1.000
_cell.length_c   1.000
_cell.angle_alpha   90.00
_cell.angle_beta   90.00
_cell.angle_gamma   90.00
#
_symmetry.space_group_name_H-M   'P 1'
#
loop_
_entity.id
_entity.type
_entity.pdbx_description
1 polymer ?
#
loop_
_entity_poly.entity_id
_entity_poly.type
_entity_poly.pdbx_seq_one_letter_code
_entity_poly.pdbx_strand_id
1 'polypeptide(L)'
;MGEEVQNYRYCPRCGNIFPSGKCYCGWSQSFEINPKWGITRQKRDEMYAPLKYGEITRQQFYDQWDELCQPFIEEVIKKRPEFDQEAYEEDQRKTAEYREWMKETFAPKMEEKEPRPVSASSTPKITCPYCKSTNTKKLSSLSRALSAGFFGLGSSKIGKQWHCNSCGSDF
;
A
#
# COMPACT_ATOMS: atom_id res chain seq x y z
N MET A 1 8.61 23.93 -10.28
CA MET A 1 8.07 23.84 -8.91
C MET A 1 8.86 22.71 -8.26
N GLY A 2 9.79 23.04 -7.34
CA GLY A 2 10.59 22.02 -6.65
C GLY A 2 9.68 21.26 -5.69
N GLU A 3 9.64 19.94 -5.80
CA GLU A 3 9.04 19.09 -4.78
C GLU A 3 9.80 19.33 -3.48
N GLU A 4 9.12 19.86 -2.48
CA GLU A 4 9.68 19.94 -1.12
C GLU A 4 9.94 18.50 -0.65
N VAL A 5 11.22 18.14 -0.61
CA VAL A 5 11.65 16.87 -0.03
C VAL A 5 11.30 16.93 1.47
N GLN A 6 10.18 16.32 1.85
CA GLN A 6 9.81 16.21 3.25
C GLN A 6 10.79 15.26 3.95
N ASN A 7 11.69 15.86 4.74
CA ASN A 7 12.67 15.12 5.49
C ASN A 7 12.05 14.46 6.72
N TYR A 8 12.55 13.29 7.06
CA TYR A 8 12.26 12.66 8.35
C TYR A 8 12.88 13.46 9.49
N ARG A 9 12.29 13.33 10.65
CA ARG A 9 12.77 13.89 11.91
C ARG A 9 13.15 12.76 12.86
N TYR A 10 14.00 13.05 13.82
CA TYR A 10 14.35 12.10 14.86
C TYR A 10 14.26 12.73 16.25
N CYS A 11 13.97 11.92 17.23
CA CYS A 11 14.03 12.28 18.63
C CYS A 11 15.46 12.06 19.15
N PRO A 12 16.14 13.10 19.70
CA PRO A 12 17.49 12.93 20.19
C PRO A 12 17.56 12.05 21.45
N ARG A 13 16.43 11.92 22.19
CA ARG A 13 16.37 11.14 23.41
C ARG A 13 16.22 9.63 23.15
N CYS A 14 15.18 9.22 22.44
CA CYS A 14 14.86 7.80 22.24
C CYS A 14 15.20 7.26 20.85
N GLY A 15 15.78 8.07 19.98
CA GLY A 15 16.19 7.63 18.64
C GLY A 15 15.06 7.40 17.63
N ASN A 16 13.80 7.56 18.01
CA ASN A 16 12.67 7.35 17.11
C ASN A 16 12.75 8.25 15.88
N ILE A 17 12.55 7.68 14.69
CA ILE A 17 12.56 8.36 13.39
C ILE A 17 11.13 8.42 12.86
N PHE A 18 10.64 9.63 12.59
CA PHE A 18 9.23 9.84 12.20
C PHE A 18 9.09 10.97 11.14
N PRO A 19 8.04 10.95 10.32
CA PRO A 19 7.87 11.88 9.21
C PRO A 19 7.46 13.29 9.65
N SER A 20 6.71 13.41 10.77
CA SER A 20 6.21 14.70 11.28
C SER A 20 5.63 14.55 12.68
N GLY A 21 5.43 15.67 13.38
CA GLY A 21 4.78 15.71 14.69
C GLY A 21 5.73 15.66 15.86
N LYS A 22 5.28 15.10 16.98
CA LYS A 22 6.03 14.95 18.24
C LYS A 22 6.35 13.48 18.49
N CYS A 23 7.46 13.25 19.17
CA CYS A 23 7.84 11.91 19.57
C CYS A 23 6.89 11.35 20.65
N TYR A 24 6.58 10.06 20.57
CA TYR A 24 5.71 9.37 21.54
C TYR A 24 6.36 9.20 22.93
N CYS A 25 7.67 9.34 23.05
CA CYS A 25 8.35 9.34 24.36
C CYS A 25 8.11 10.60 25.20
N GLY A 26 7.34 11.55 24.69
CA GLY A 26 7.02 12.81 25.36
C GLY A 26 8.09 13.90 25.25
N TRP A 27 9.23 13.65 24.61
CA TRP A 27 10.26 14.66 24.38
C TRP A 27 9.78 15.71 23.39
N SER A 28 9.97 17.00 23.74
CA SER A 28 9.41 18.11 22.97
C SER A 28 10.23 18.53 21.75
N GLN A 29 11.52 18.18 21.74
CA GLN A 29 12.44 18.55 20.66
C GLN A 29 12.62 17.42 19.67
N SER A 30 12.73 17.78 18.40
CA SER A 30 13.08 16.86 17.32
C SER A 30 13.89 17.59 16.27
N PHE A 31 14.78 16.87 15.61
CA PHE A 31 15.67 17.44 14.60
C PHE A 31 15.38 16.80 13.24
N GLU A 32 15.58 17.57 12.18
CA GLU A 32 15.50 17.05 10.82
C GLU A 32 16.73 16.18 10.49
N ILE A 33 16.48 15.11 9.76
CA ILE A 33 17.56 14.26 9.26
C ILE A 33 18.09 14.89 7.97
N ASN A 34 19.41 15.05 7.90
CA ASN A 34 20.04 15.54 6.69
C ASN A 34 19.83 14.52 5.55
N PRO A 35 19.36 14.94 4.37
CA PRO A 35 19.08 14.06 3.23
C PRO A 35 20.26 13.18 2.78
N LYS A 36 21.51 13.57 3.10
CA LYS A 36 22.71 12.77 2.80
C LYS A 36 22.67 11.35 3.40
N TRP A 37 21.88 11.13 4.45
CA TRP A 37 21.68 9.83 5.07
C TRP A 37 20.73 8.91 4.31
N GLY A 38 20.07 9.43 3.26
CA GLY A 38 19.11 8.64 2.46
C GLY A 38 17.77 8.37 3.17
N ILE A 39 17.60 8.81 4.42
CA ILE A 39 16.38 8.61 5.21
C ILE A 39 15.37 9.70 4.82
N THR A 40 14.76 9.54 3.66
CA THR A 40 13.79 10.48 3.09
C THR A 40 12.43 9.82 2.88
N ARG A 41 11.38 10.63 2.75
CA ARG A 41 10.06 10.13 2.41
C ARG A 41 10.06 9.41 1.07
N GLN A 42 10.70 10.00 0.07
CA GLN A 42 10.84 9.39 -1.24
C GLN A 42 11.48 8.00 -1.15
N LYS A 43 12.60 7.88 -0.42
CA LYS A 43 13.29 6.59 -0.25
C LYS A 43 12.40 5.54 0.41
N ARG A 44 11.65 5.94 1.45
CA ARG A 44 10.70 5.04 2.10
C ARG A 44 9.58 4.58 1.15
N ASP A 45 9.05 5.49 0.35
CA ASP A 45 7.98 5.18 -0.60
C ASP A 45 8.49 4.24 -1.71
N GLU A 46 9.73 4.42 -2.18
CA GLU A 46 10.41 3.49 -3.09
C GLU A 46 10.53 2.08 -2.48
N MET A 47 10.94 1.99 -1.20
CA MET A 47 11.08 0.72 -0.48
C MET A 47 9.70 0.09 -0.16
N TYR A 48 8.66 0.91 -0.01
CA TYR A 48 7.30 0.43 0.25
C TYR A 48 6.58 -0.07 -1.01
N ALA A 49 6.99 0.36 -2.20
CA ALA A 49 6.35 -0.04 -3.45
C ALA A 49 6.33 -1.56 -3.66
N PRO A 50 7.44 -2.32 -3.47
CA PRO A 50 7.44 -3.78 -3.57
C PRO A 50 6.47 -4.46 -2.59
N LEU A 51 6.33 -3.93 -1.36
CA LEU A 51 5.35 -4.43 -0.40
C LEU A 51 3.92 -4.25 -0.90
N LYS A 52 3.61 -3.09 -1.50
CA LYS A 52 2.29 -2.81 -2.07
C LYS A 52 1.90 -3.77 -3.19
N TYR A 53 2.88 -4.23 -3.97
CA TYR A 53 2.66 -5.20 -5.06
C TYR A 53 2.83 -6.65 -4.64
N GLY A 54 3.13 -6.93 -3.36
CA GLY A 54 3.27 -8.28 -2.83
C GLY A 54 4.59 -8.98 -3.20
N GLU A 55 5.59 -8.23 -3.66
CA GLU A 55 6.91 -8.73 -4.03
C GLU A 55 7.78 -9.01 -2.80
N ILE A 56 7.56 -8.27 -1.71
CA ILE A 56 8.20 -8.48 -0.42
C ILE A 56 7.16 -8.57 0.69
N THR A 57 7.55 -9.19 1.80
CA THR A 57 6.74 -9.23 3.02
C THR A 57 6.88 -7.93 3.81
N ARG A 58 5.94 -7.68 4.72
CA ARG A 58 6.01 -6.55 5.65
C ARG A 58 7.25 -6.62 6.54
N GLN A 59 7.66 -7.82 6.96
CA GLN A 59 8.87 -8.02 7.75
C GLN A 59 10.12 -7.60 6.95
N GLN A 60 10.25 -8.05 5.70
CA GLN A 60 11.36 -7.66 4.82
C GLN A 60 11.44 -6.15 4.62
N PHE A 61 10.30 -5.48 4.50
CA PHE A 61 10.28 -4.01 4.43
C PHE A 61 10.82 -3.37 5.72
N TYR A 62 10.42 -3.87 6.90
CA TYR A 62 10.92 -3.34 8.18
C TYR A 62 12.42 -3.58 8.34
N ASP A 63 12.90 -4.77 7.99
CA ASP A 63 14.31 -5.12 8.08
C ASP A 63 15.17 -4.19 7.20
N GLN A 64 14.75 -3.95 5.96
CA GLN A 64 15.41 -3.02 5.05
C GLN A 64 15.38 -1.56 5.56
N TRP A 65 14.27 -1.15 6.16
CA TRP A 65 14.15 0.19 6.73
C TRP A 65 15.06 0.36 7.94
N ASP A 66 15.12 -0.62 8.82
CA ASP A 66 15.99 -0.62 10.00
C ASP A 66 17.47 -0.61 9.57
N GLU A 67 17.85 -1.42 8.58
CA GLU A 67 19.20 -1.44 8.01
C GLU A 67 19.62 -0.06 7.46
N LEU A 68 18.70 0.63 6.78
CA LEU A 68 18.93 1.99 6.29
C LEU A 68 19.11 3.00 7.43
N CYS A 69 18.36 2.88 8.51
CA CYS A 69 18.38 3.82 9.62
C CYS A 69 19.53 3.57 10.62
N GLN A 70 20.01 2.33 10.73
CA GLN A 70 21.00 1.93 11.74
C GLN A 70 22.29 2.76 11.74
N PRO A 71 22.96 3.02 10.61
CA PRO A 71 24.17 3.85 10.60
C PRO A 71 23.92 5.26 11.17
N PHE A 72 22.78 5.86 10.85
CA PHE A 72 22.41 7.18 11.36
C PHE A 72 22.18 7.15 12.88
N ILE A 73 21.55 6.10 13.41
CA ILE A 73 21.33 5.93 14.83
C ILE A 73 22.68 5.84 15.56
N GLU A 74 23.60 5.00 15.08
CA GLU A 74 24.90 4.78 15.70
C GLU A 74 25.82 6.02 15.62
N GLU A 75 25.87 6.66 14.47
CA GLU A 75 26.83 7.73 14.23
C GLU A 75 26.35 9.09 14.70
N VAL A 76 25.04 9.33 14.74
CA VAL A 76 24.48 10.64 15.05
C VAL A 76 23.68 10.61 16.36
N ILE A 77 22.68 9.74 16.48
CA ILE A 77 21.75 9.78 17.61
C ILE A 77 22.42 9.37 18.91
N LYS A 78 23.09 8.22 18.94
CA LYS A 78 23.74 7.71 20.16
C LYS A 78 24.89 8.60 20.68
N LYS A 79 25.40 9.49 19.84
CA LYS A 79 26.45 10.46 20.25
C LYS A 79 25.89 11.78 20.78
N ARG A 80 24.55 11.92 20.83
CA ARG A 80 23.92 13.12 21.35
C ARG A 80 23.95 13.14 22.88
N PRO A 81 24.16 14.32 23.51
CA PRO A 81 24.10 14.42 24.97
C PRO A 81 22.71 14.14 25.55
N GLU A 82 21.66 14.34 24.74
CA GLU A 82 20.27 14.08 25.13
C GLU A 82 19.87 12.60 25.00
N PHE A 83 20.75 11.75 24.44
CA PHE A 83 20.44 10.33 24.21
C PHE A 83 20.30 9.58 25.53
N ASP A 84 19.21 8.84 25.64
CA ASP A 84 18.83 8.06 26.81
C ASP A 84 18.66 6.59 26.37
N GLN A 85 19.58 5.76 26.82
CA GLN A 85 19.63 4.35 26.43
C GLN A 85 18.35 3.60 26.84
N GLU A 86 17.83 3.87 28.04
CA GLU A 86 16.61 3.23 28.54
C GLU A 86 15.38 3.62 27.70
N ALA A 87 15.26 4.91 27.37
CA ALA A 87 14.20 5.40 26.50
C ALA A 87 14.31 4.82 25.07
N TYR A 88 15.51 4.59 24.58
CA TYR A 88 15.74 3.93 23.29
C TYR A 88 15.30 2.46 23.31
N GLU A 89 15.70 1.72 24.32
CA GLU A 89 15.33 0.30 24.48
C GLU A 89 13.81 0.14 24.64
N GLU A 90 13.17 1.05 25.39
CA GLU A 90 11.72 1.05 25.51
C GLU A 90 11.01 1.34 24.18
N ASP A 91 11.53 2.28 23.37
CA ASP A 91 10.99 2.59 22.04
C ASP A 91 11.13 1.40 21.08
N GLN A 92 12.28 0.72 21.11
CA GLN A 92 12.51 -0.51 20.33
C GLN A 92 11.54 -1.62 20.73
N ARG A 93 11.32 -1.83 22.04
CA ARG A 93 10.36 -2.82 22.53
C ARG A 93 8.93 -2.51 22.06
N LYS A 94 8.46 -1.26 22.20
CA LYS A 94 7.14 -0.84 21.74
C LYS A 94 6.98 -1.00 20.22
N THR A 95 8.04 -0.71 19.48
CA THR A 95 8.06 -0.89 18.03
C THR A 95 7.95 -2.37 17.66
N ALA A 96 8.65 -3.26 18.36
CA ALA A 96 8.57 -4.71 18.15
C ALA A 96 7.16 -5.24 18.48
N GLU A 97 6.60 -4.85 19.62
CA GLU A 97 5.23 -5.20 20.02
C GLU A 97 4.20 -4.75 18.97
N TYR A 98 4.33 -3.51 18.47
CA TYR A 98 3.47 -3.01 17.41
C TYR A 98 3.59 -3.80 16.10
N ARG A 99 4.81 -4.18 15.72
CA ARG A 99 5.05 -4.99 14.52
C ARG A 99 4.44 -6.40 14.64
N GLU A 100 4.53 -7.02 15.81
CA GLU A 100 3.87 -8.32 16.07
C GLU A 100 2.35 -8.18 16.01
N TRP A 101 1.78 -7.18 16.68
CA TRP A 101 0.35 -6.91 16.59
C TRP A 101 -0.09 -6.68 15.13
N MET A 102 0.70 -5.96 14.33
CA MET A 102 0.43 -5.77 12.90
C MET A 102 0.47 -7.07 12.11
N LYS A 103 1.39 -7.99 12.44
CA LYS A 103 1.43 -9.32 11.82
C LYS A 103 0.16 -10.12 12.12
N GLU A 104 -0.25 -10.14 13.38
CA GLU A 104 -1.44 -10.88 13.81
C GLU A 104 -2.73 -10.30 13.23
N THR A 105 -2.84 -8.95 13.24
CA THR A 105 -4.07 -8.26 12.82
C THR A 105 -4.24 -8.25 11.29
N PHE A 106 -3.14 -8.08 10.57
CA PHE A 106 -3.12 -7.93 9.11
C PHE A 106 -2.37 -9.06 8.41
N ALA A 107 -2.04 -10.15 9.12
CA ALA A 107 -1.73 -11.38 8.43
C ALA A 107 -2.85 -11.59 7.40
N PRO A 108 -2.53 -11.80 6.11
CA PRO A 108 -3.56 -12.29 5.23
C PRO A 108 -4.12 -13.50 5.96
N LYS A 109 -5.42 -13.49 6.28
CA LYS A 109 -6.12 -14.72 6.56
C LYS A 109 -5.88 -15.52 5.29
N MET A 110 -4.86 -16.34 5.30
CA MET A 110 -4.79 -17.50 4.45
C MET A 110 -5.91 -18.39 4.95
N GLU A 111 -7.16 -17.99 4.66
CA GLU A 111 -8.16 -18.98 4.36
C GLU A 111 -7.42 -19.84 3.35
N GLU A 112 -7.08 -21.02 3.81
CA GLU A 112 -6.86 -22.17 2.96
C GLU A 112 -8.08 -22.16 2.04
N LYS A 113 -7.95 -21.41 0.94
CA LYS A 113 -8.89 -21.53 -0.15
C LYS A 113 -8.65 -22.95 -0.60
N GLU A 114 -9.43 -23.85 -0.01
CA GLU A 114 -9.71 -25.12 -0.68
C GLU A 114 -9.79 -24.75 -2.16
N PRO A 115 -8.99 -25.40 -3.02
CA PRO A 115 -9.05 -25.14 -4.44
C PRO A 115 -10.54 -25.21 -4.77
N ARG A 116 -11.16 -24.04 -4.97
CA ARG A 116 -12.56 -24.02 -5.38
C ARG A 116 -12.59 -24.99 -6.53
N PRO A 117 -13.39 -26.07 -6.45
CA PRO A 117 -13.55 -26.94 -7.58
C PRO A 117 -13.79 -25.97 -8.72
N VAL A 118 -12.92 -25.99 -9.73
CA VAL A 118 -13.10 -25.20 -10.95
C VAL A 118 -14.46 -25.68 -11.43
N SER A 119 -15.49 -25.03 -10.90
CA SER A 119 -16.81 -25.11 -11.46
C SER A 119 -16.55 -24.71 -12.88
N ALA A 120 -16.43 -25.68 -13.74
CA ALA A 120 -16.47 -25.46 -15.17
C ALA A 120 -17.71 -24.59 -15.34
N SER A 121 -17.51 -23.28 -15.28
CA SER A 121 -18.53 -22.32 -15.54
C SER A 121 -18.90 -22.55 -16.98
N SER A 122 -19.85 -23.43 -17.17
CA SER A 122 -20.64 -23.52 -18.38
C SER A 122 -21.52 -22.28 -18.45
N THR A 123 -20.85 -21.12 -18.46
CA THR A 123 -21.50 -19.92 -18.95
C THR A 123 -21.89 -20.24 -20.37
N PRO A 124 -23.18 -20.26 -20.71
CA PRO A 124 -23.61 -20.50 -22.06
C PRO A 124 -22.83 -19.56 -22.97
N LYS A 125 -22.07 -20.13 -23.95
CA LYS A 125 -21.31 -19.31 -24.90
C LYS A 125 -22.33 -18.47 -25.68
N ILE A 126 -22.48 -17.22 -25.29
CA ILE A 126 -23.43 -16.31 -25.95
C ILE A 126 -22.77 -15.81 -27.22
N THR A 127 -23.43 -16.06 -28.33
CA THR A 127 -22.96 -15.66 -29.66
C THR A 127 -23.50 -14.27 -30.00
N CYS A 128 -22.64 -13.40 -30.47
CA CYS A 128 -23.02 -12.07 -30.92
C CYS A 128 -24.01 -12.18 -32.11
N PRO A 129 -25.20 -11.54 -32.06
CA PRO A 129 -26.17 -11.61 -33.12
C PRO A 129 -25.71 -10.93 -34.42
N TYR A 130 -24.76 -10.01 -34.35
CA TYR A 130 -24.28 -9.20 -35.47
C TYR A 130 -23.15 -9.87 -36.25
N CYS A 131 -22.10 -10.34 -35.55
CA CYS A 131 -20.91 -10.95 -36.19
C CYS A 131 -20.73 -12.44 -35.90
N LYS A 132 -21.64 -13.05 -35.14
CA LYS A 132 -21.64 -14.48 -34.77
C LYS A 132 -20.39 -14.94 -33.99
N SER A 133 -19.58 -14.01 -33.50
CA SER A 133 -18.43 -14.32 -32.66
C SER A 133 -18.89 -14.74 -31.27
N THR A 134 -18.18 -15.71 -30.67
CA THR A 134 -18.38 -16.14 -29.27
C THR A 134 -17.52 -15.35 -28.29
N ASN A 135 -16.70 -14.42 -28.78
CA ASN A 135 -15.87 -13.54 -27.93
C ASN A 135 -16.73 -12.38 -27.37
N THR A 136 -17.59 -12.73 -26.44
CA THR A 136 -18.53 -11.80 -25.80
C THR A 136 -18.24 -11.69 -24.30
N LYS A 137 -18.42 -10.50 -23.75
CA LYS A 137 -18.24 -10.17 -22.33
C LYS A 137 -19.54 -9.63 -21.75
N LYS A 138 -19.94 -10.15 -20.58
CA LYS A 138 -21.10 -9.64 -19.85
C LYS A 138 -20.81 -8.23 -19.30
N LEU A 139 -21.65 -7.27 -19.56
CA LEU A 139 -21.55 -5.90 -19.02
C LEU A 139 -21.87 -5.93 -17.52
N SER A 140 -20.99 -5.36 -16.69
CA SER A 140 -21.23 -5.27 -15.25
C SER A 140 -22.36 -4.29 -14.94
N SER A 141 -23.10 -4.52 -13.85
CA SER A 141 -24.15 -3.62 -13.38
C SER A 141 -23.63 -2.22 -13.05
N LEU A 142 -22.39 -2.13 -12.55
CA LEU A 142 -21.72 -0.84 -12.27
C LEU A 142 -21.47 -0.01 -13.53
N SER A 143 -21.00 -0.61 -14.61
CA SER A 143 -20.77 0.12 -15.87
C SER A 143 -22.06 0.62 -16.52
N ARG A 144 -23.18 -0.06 -16.27
CA ARG A 144 -24.52 0.36 -16.69
C ARG A 144 -25.05 1.53 -15.86
N ALA A 145 -24.86 1.48 -14.54
CA ALA A 145 -25.30 2.53 -13.63
C ALA A 145 -24.55 3.86 -13.86
N LEU A 146 -23.23 3.80 -14.06
CA LEU A 146 -22.42 4.99 -14.34
C LEU A 146 -22.79 5.66 -15.68
N SER A 147 -23.12 4.86 -16.72
CA SER A 147 -23.54 5.40 -18.01
C SER A 147 -24.93 6.06 -17.94
N ALA A 148 -25.84 5.55 -17.12
CA ALA A 148 -27.16 6.13 -16.93
C ALA A 148 -27.10 7.42 -16.07
N GLY A 149 -26.20 7.52 -15.11
CA GLY A 149 -26.03 8.69 -14.25
C GLY A 149 -25.39 9.90 -14.93
N PHE A 150 -24.49 9.70 -15.90
CA PHE A 150 -23.78 10.80 -16.59
C PHE A 150 -24.47 11.31 -17.84
N PHE A 151 -25.17 10.44 -18.58
CA PHE A 151 -25.80 10.79 -19.89
C PHE A 151 -27.32 10.72 -19.88
N GLY A 152 -27.96 10.55 -18.72
CA GLY A 152 -29.43 10.48 -18.61
C GLY A 152 -30.04 9.25 -19.28
N LEU A 153 -31.37 9.28 -19.47
CA LEU A 153 -32.14 8.17 -20.07
C LEU A 153 -31.84 7.89 -21.55
N GLY A 154 -30.95 8.66 -22.19
CA GLY A 154 -30.57 8.51 -23.61
C GLY A 154 -29.36 7.54 -23.84
N SER A 155 -28.87 6.85 -22.85
CA SER A 155 -27.73 5.95 -23.02
C SER A 155 -28.08 4.74 -23.88
N SER A 156 -27.34 4.55 -24.98
CA SER A 156 -27.48 3.40 -25.91
C SER A 156 -27.18 2.03 -25.26
N LYS A 157 -26.75 2.02 -24.01
CA LYS A 157 -26.41 0.80 -23.22
C LYS A 157 -27.54 0.30 -22.32
N ILE A 158 -28.65 1.06 -22.23
CA ILE A 158 -29.79 0.65 -21.41
C ILE A 158 -30.45 -0.59 -22.04
N GLY A 159 -30.62 -1.64 -21.22
CA GLY A 159 -31.21 -2.91 -21.66
C GLY A 159 -30.23 -3.91 -22.27
N LYS A 160 -28.99 -3.53 -22.58
CA LYS A 160 -27.96 -4.40 -23.14
C LYS A 160 -27.18 -5.10 -22.06
N GLN A 161 -26.95 -6.40 -22.22
CA GLN A 161 -26.29 -7.22 -21.21
C GLN A 161 -24.89 -7.70 -21.64
N TRP A 162 -24.59 -7.66 -22.94
CA TRP A 162 -23.38 -8.23 -23.49
C TRP A 162 -22.67 -7.27 -24.43
N HIS A 163 -21.35 -7.32 -24.40
CA HIS A 163 -20.46 -6.63 -25.32
C HIS A 163 -19.69 -7.64 -26.16
N CYS A 164 -19.64 -7.42 -27.46
CA CYS A 164 -18.84 -8.24 -28.36
C CYS A 164 -17.46 -7.60 -28.59
N ASN A 165 -16.40 -8.27 -28.17
CA ASN A 165 -15.04 -7.77 -28.36
C ASN A 165 -14.57 -7.84 -29.82
N SER A 166 -15.26 -8.58 -30.69
CA SER A 166 -14.88 -8.72 -32.11
C SER A 166 -15.44 -7.64 -33.00
N CYS A 167 -16.67 -7.15 -32.77
CA CYS A 167 -17.28 -6.09 -33.58
C CYS A 167 -17.65 -4.83 -32.81
N GLY A 168 -17.39 -4.79 -31.49
CA GLY A 168 -17.67 -3.63 -30.63
C GLY A 168 -19.15 -3.41 -30.31
N SER A 169 -20.06 -4.27 -30.75
CA SER A 169 -21.50 -4.09 -30.55
C SER A 169 -21.94 -4.53 -29.14
N ASP A 170 -22.84 -3.74 -28.55
CA ASP A 170 -23.55 -4.10 -27.31
C ASP A 170 -24.94 -4.64 -27.66
N PHE A 171 -25.39 -5.74 -26.99
CA PHE A 171 -26.67 -6.39 -27.24
C PHE A 171 -27.26 -7.02 -25.99
#